data_7bd10031a432b5dc87fc86eb144a42da
#
_entry.id   7bd10031a432b5dc87fc86eb144a42da
#
_cell.length_a   1.000
_cell.length_b   1.000
_cell.length_c   1.000
_cell.angle_alpha   90.00
_cell.angle_beta   90.00
_cell.angle_gamma   90.00
#
_symmetry.space_group_name_H-M   'P 1'
#
loop_
_entity.id
_entity.type
_entity.pdbx_description
1 polymer ?
#
loop_
_entity_poly.entity_id
_entity_poly.type
_entity_poly.pdbx_seq_one_letter_code
_entity_poly.pdbx_strand_id
1 'polypeptide(L)'
;MKTFDCIEARRSVRDFESTPVEDAALGKIVTAALCAPVGMRAYDSLCIRCVASKDALSEFLKMARKEMRDETADPIHGAPALIVVAVREVTNVAFANSACMIENMLLAATDLGLGSLYVCGIVNALRDKPEFRQLLQLPEGFVPVGAAAIGYAKDGAPSRRPIPNKISQVKYI
;
A
#
# COMPACT_ATOMS: atom_id res chain seq x y z
N MET A 1 11.27 -15.28 5.62
CA MET A 1 11.88 -14.85 6.93
C MET A 1 11.04 -15.39 8.07
N LYS A 2 11.56 -15.39 9.34
CA LYS A 2 10.68 -15.57 10.50
C LYS A 2 9.84 -14.32 10.73
N THR A 3 8.65 -14.45 11.33
CA THR A 3 7.71 -13.34 11.48
C THR A 3 8.33 -12.10 12.14
N PHE A 4 9.04 -12.26 13.25
CA PHE A 4 9.69 -11.13 13.93
C PHE A 4 10.81 -10.50 13.11
N ASP A 5 11.61 -11.30 12.39
CA ASP A 5 12.65 -10.79 11.51
C ASP A 5 12.04 -9.92 10.40
N CYS A 6 10.89 -10.35 9.88
CA CYS A 6 10.15 -9.62 8.85
C CYS A 6 9.60 -8.27 9.38
N ILE A 7 9.00 -8.28 10.58
CA ILE A 7 8.50 -7.07 11.23
C ILE A 7 9.64 -6.08 11.50
N GLU A 8 10.79 -6.56 11.96
CA GLU A 8 11.97 -5.70 12.23
C GLU A 8 12.61 -5.16 10.96
N ALA A 9 12.60 -5.94 9.87
CA ALA A 9 13.21 -5.55 8.59
C ALA A 9 12.31 -4.59 7.78
N ARG A 10 10.99 -4.67 7.94
CA ARG A 10 10.05 -3.82 7.20
C ARG A 10 10.35 -2.33 7.45
N ARG A 11 10.48 -1.59 6.38
CA ARG A 11 10.68 -0.14 6.41
C ARG A 11 9.92 0.55 5.28
N SER A 12 9.65 1.83 5.43
CA SER A 12 9.11 2.66 4.35
C SER A 12 10.22 2.99 3.37
N VAL A 13 10.20 2.37 2.20
CA VAL A 13 11.12 2.64 1.10
C VAL A 13 10.64 3.87 0.33
N ARG A 14 11.57 4.77 -0.01
CA ARG A 14 11.29 6.02 -0.73
C ARG A 14 12.25 6.27 -1.90
N ASP A 15 12.80 5.21 -2.45
CA ASP A 15 13.53 5.21 -3.69
C ASP A 15 13.53 3.79 -4.27
N PHE A 16 12.80 3.61 -5.37
CA PHE A 16 12.61 2.31 -5.99
C PHE A 16 13.30 2.23 -7.34
N GLU A 17 13.74 1.02 -7.69
CA GLU A 17 14.15 0.70 -9.04
C GLU A 17 12.94 0.66 -9.99
N SER A 18 13.17 0.94 -11.26
CA SER A 18 12.13 0.88 -12.30
C SER A 18 11.82 -0.55 -12.76
N THR A 19 12.51 -1.55 -12.21
CA THR A 19 12.34 -2.97 -12.54
C THR A 19 10.94 -3.42 -12.14
N PRO A 20 10.12 -3.97 -13.05
CA PRO A 20 8.79 -4.48 -12.74
C PRO A 20 8.84 -5.59 -11.68
N VAL A 21 7.85 -5.61 -10.79
CA VAL A 21 7.66 -6.70 -9.85
C VAL A 21 6.95 -7.86 -10.58
N GLU A 22 7.44 -9.08 -10.35
CA GLU A 22 6.85 -10.28 -10.95
C GLU A 22 5.40 -10.49 -10.49
N ASP A 23 4.52 -10.90 -11.41
CA ASP A 23 3.10 -11.16 -11.11
C ASP A 23 2.90 -12.17 -10.00
N ALA A 24 3.76 -13.20 -9.94
CA ALA A 24 3.73 -14.19 -8.88
C ALA A 24 4.01 -13.59 -7.50
N ALA A 25 4.90 -12.58 -7.40
CA ALA A 25 5.17 -11.86 -6.16
C ALA A 25 3.99 -10.95 -5.78
N LEU A 26 3.45 -10.20 -6.74
CA LEU A 26 2.25 -9.39 -6.53
C LEU A 26 1.05 -10.23 -6.07
N GLY A 27 0.86 -11.42 -6.66
CA GLY A 27 -0.18 -12.37 -6.25
C GLY A 27 -0.03 -12.83 -4.79
N LYS A 28 1.19 -13.12 -4.34
CA LYS A 28 1.48 -13.48 -2.93
C LYS A 28 1.18 -12.32 -1.99
N ILE A 29 1.53 -11.10 -2.38
CA ILE A 29 1.26 -9.88 -1.57
C ILE A 29 -0.25 -9.64 -1.44
N VAL A 30 -1.01 -9.78 -2.52
CA VAL A 30 -2.48 -9.68 -2.49
C VAL A 30 -3.06 -10.79 -1.61
N THR A 31 -2.55 -12.04 -1.72
CA THR A 31 -3.00 -13.13 -0.86
C THR A 31 -2.76 -12.83 0.63
N ALA A 32 -1.63 -12.23 0.98
CA ALA A 32 -1.36 -11.82 2.36
C ALA A 32 -2.39 -10.78 2.86
N ALA A 33 -2.79 -9.83 2.01
CA ALA A 33 -3.86 -8.90 2.34
C ALA A 33 -5.19 -9.60 2.65
N LEU A 34 -5.55 -10.62 1.85
CA LEU A 34 -6.77 -11.41 2.06
C LEU A 34 -6.77 -12.22 3.37
N CYS A 35 -5.59 -12.48 3.95
CA CYS A 35 -5.43 -13.14 5.25
C CYS A 35 -5.60 -12.17 6.44
N ALA A 36 -5.78 -10.87 6.21
CA ALA A 36 -5.95 -9.91 7.29
C ALA A 36 -7.27 -10.13 8.06
N PRO A 37 -7.30 -9.83 9.36
CA PRO A 37 -8.55 -9.85 10.10
C PRO A 37 -9.50 -8.75 9.58
N VAL A 38 -10.74 -9.14 9.28
CA VAL A 38 -11.78 -8.21 8.84
C VAL A 38 -12.90 -8.20 9.88
N GLY A 39 -13.09 -7.05 10.51
CA GLY A 39 -14.14 -6.85 11.50
C GLY A 39 -15.52 -7.14 10.90
N MET A 40 -16.38 -7.78 11.68
CA MET A 40 -17.77 -8.15 11.30
C MET A 40 -17.86 -9.07 10.06
N ARG A 41 -16.75 -9.68 9.62
CA ARG A 41 -16.67 -10.48 8.38
C ARG A 41 -17.13 -9.71 7.13
N ALA A 42 -16.95 -8.40 7.10
CA ALA A 42 -17.43 -7.52 6.04
C ALA A 42 -16.56 -7.58 4.77
N TYR A 43 -16.22 -8.79 4.30
CA TYR A 43 -15.37 -9.02 3.12
C TYR A 43 -15.97 -8.42 1.85
N ASP A 44 -17.28 -8.47 1.69
CA ASP A 44 -18.00 -7.91 0.52
C ASP A 44 -17.92 -6.38 0.44
N SER A 45 -17.51 -5.73 1.54
CA SER A 45 -17.29 -4.28 1.59
C SER A 45 -15.86 -3.87 1.22
N LEU A 46 -14.99 -4.81 0.88
CA LEU A 46 -13.58 -4.59 0.59
C LEU A 46 -13.26 -4.95 -0.86
N CYS A 47 -12.38 -4.18 -1.48
CA CYS A 47 -11.92 -4.41 -2.84
C CYS A 47 -10.42 -4.09 -2.93
N ILE A 48 -9.66 -4.89 -3.67
CA ILE A 48 -8.24 -4.67 -3.95
C ILE A 48 -8.08 -4.42 -5.44
N ARG A 49 -7.23 -3.45 -5.80
CA ARG A 49 -6.78 -3.20 -7.17
C ARG A 49 -5.27 -3.12 -7.20
N CYS A 50 -4.67 -3.90 -8.10
CA CYS A 50 -3.23 -3.86 -8.35
C CYS A 50 -2.99 -3.06 -9.63
N VAL A 51 -2.23 -1.97 -9.54
CA VAL A 51 -1.84 -1.10 -10.64
C VAL A 51 -0.35 -1.30 -10.86
N ALA A 52 0.03 -1.98 -11.96
CA ALA A 52 1.41 -2.28 -12.31
C ALA A 52 1.76 -1.89 -13.77
N SER A 53 0.79 -1.44 -14.56
CA SER A 53 1.09 -0.92 -15.89
C SER A 53 1.68 0.49 -15.81
N LYS A 54 2.69 0.76 -16.64
CA LYS A 54 3.35 2.07 -16.70
C LYS A 54 2.38 3.19 -17.02
N ASP A 55 1.42 2.94 -17.91
CA ASP A 55 0.42 3.93 -18.32
C ASP A 55 -0.50 4.28 -17.15
N ALA A 56 -1.02 3.29 -16.43
CA ALA A 56 -1.90 3.52 -15.28
C ALA A 56 -1.17 4.22 -14.12
N LEU A 57 0.09 3.86 -13.86
CA LEU A 57 0.92 4.58 -12.86
C LEU A 57 1.21 6.02 -13.31
N SER A 58 1.45 6.25 -14.60
CA SER A 58 1.63 7.62 -15.14
C SER A 58 0.37 8.47 -14.97
N GLU A 59 -0.81 7.91 -15.23
CA GLU A 59 -2.09 8.61 -15.01
C GLU A 59 -2.33 8.89 -13.52
N PHE A 60 -2.02 7.94 -12.64
CA PHE A 60 -2.06 8.18 -11.19
C PHE A 60 -1.14 9.34 -10.79
N LEU A 61 0.10 9.37 -11.28
CA LEU A 61 1.05 10.43 -10.97
C LEU A 61 0.59 11.81 -11.49
N LYS A 62 -0.02 11.87 -12.67
CA LYS A 62 -0.62 13.12 -13.19
C LYS A 62 -1.70 13.66 -12.25
N MET A 63 -2.60 12.78 -11.79
CA MET A 63 -3.65 13.16 -10.83
C MET A 63 -3.06 13.59 -9.49
N ALA A 64 -2.04 12.87 -8.99
CA ALA A 64 -1.37 13.19 -7.74
C ALA A 64 -0.69 14.56 -7.79
N ARG A 65 0.06 14.86 -8.86
CA ARG A 65 0.70 16.16 -9.08
C ARG A 65 -0.29 17.31 -9.11
N LYS A 66 -1.39 17.14 -9.83
CA LYS A 66 -2.48 18.12 -9.87
C LYS A 66 -3.08 18.39 -8.49
N GLU A 67 -3.34 17.34 -7.71
CA GLU A 67 -3.91 17.46 -6.36
C GLU A 67 -2.93 18.09 -5.38
N MET A 68 -1.64 17.70 -5.45
CA MET A 68 -0.57 18.23 -4.61
C MET A 68 -0.10 19.64 -5.03
N ARG A 69 -0.50 20.11 -6.22
CA ARG A 69 -0.02 21.36 -6.85
C ARG A 69 1.51 21.41 -6.97
N ASP A 70 2.09 20.26 -7.29
CA ASP A 70 3.53 20.08 -7.47
C ASP A 70 3.78 19.13 -8.64
N GLU A 71 4.27 19.70 -9.76
CA GLU A 71 4.53 18.98 -11.01
C GLU A 71 5.65 17.94 -10.88
N THR A 72 6.45 18.03 -9.81
CA THR A 72 7.56 17.10 -9.53
C THR A 72 7.18 16.02 -8.52
N ALA A 73 6.00 16.11 -7.91
CA ALA A 73 5.59 15.17 -6.88
C ALA A 73 5.55 13.72 -7.39
N ASP A 74 6.11 12.84 -6.60
CA ASP A 74 6.02 11.40 -6.79
C ASP A 74 5.75 10.72 -5.44
N PRO A 75 4.48 10.60 -5.05
CA PRO A 75 4.10 10.03 -3.75
C PRO A 75 4.32 8.53 -3.65
N ILE A 76 4.68 7.85 -4.75
CA ILE A 76 5.04 6.43 -4.77
C ILE A 76 6.55 6.22 -4.97
N HIS A 77 7.32 7.30 -5.12
CA HIS A 77 8.80 7.29 -5.17
C HIS A 77 9.38 6.34 -6.24
N GLY A 78 8.78 6.31 -7.43
CA GLY A 78 9.21 5.47 -8.53
C GLY A 78 8.79 4.00 -8.42
N ALA A 79 7.98 3.62 -7.45
CA ALA A 79 7.54 2.24 -7.30
C ALA A 79 6.81 1.73 -8.55
N PRO A 80 7.18 0.54 -9.07
CA PRO A 80 6.60 -0.02 -10.28
C PRO A 80 5.23 -0.68 -10.07
N ALA A 81 4.75 -0.75 -8.82
CA ALA A 81 3.42 -1.28 -8.52
C ALA A 81 2.78 -0.53 -7.34
N LEU A 82 1.45 -0.34 -7.43
CA LEU A 82 0.61 0.25 -6.39
C LEU A 82 -0.59 -0.66 -6.15
N ILE A 83 -0.71 -1.22 -4.95
CA ILE A 83 -1.83 -2.09 -4.58
C ILE A 83 -2.77 -1.29 -3.69
N VAL A 84 -3.94 -0.95 -4.22
CA VAL A 84 -4.93 -0.07 -3.58
C VAL A 84 -6.01 -0.90 -2.90
N VAL A 85 -6.34 -0.54 -1.67
CA VAL A 85 -7.51 -1.04 -0.94
C VAL A 85 -8.63 -0.02 -1.04
N ALA A 86 -9.81 -0.48 -1.44
CA ALA A 86 -11.03 0.32 -1.50
C ALA A 86 -12.13 -0.30 -0.64
N VAL A 87 -13.03 0.54 -0.13
CA VAL A 87 -14.12 0.14 0.76
C VAL A 87 -15.45 0.66 0.23
N ARG A 88 -16.54 -0.05 0.53
CA ARG A 88 -17.90 0.38 0.16
C ARG A 88 -18.39 1.53 1.04
N GLU A 89 -18.10 1.48 2.33
CA GLU A 89 -18.47 2.53 3.30
C GLU A 89 -17.24 2.99 4.06
N VAL A 90 -17.05 4.29 4.14
CA VAL A 90 -15.92 4.90 4.85
C VAL A 90 -16.25 5.01 6.32
N THR A 91 -15.84 4.01 7.10
CA THR A 91 -16.01 3.96 8.55
C THR A 91 -14.65 3.74 9.24
N ASN A 92 -14.58 3.98 10.55
CA ASN A 92 -13.38 3.68 11.33
C ASN A 92 -13.00 2.20 11.24
N VAL A 93 -13.99 1.30 11.20
CA VAL A 93 -13.78 -0.15 11.06
C VAL A 93 -13.21 -0.48 9.68
N ALA A 94 -13.73 0.14 8.61
CA ALA A 94 -13.22 -0.04 7.26
C ALA A 94 -11.77 0.44 7.12
N PHE A 95 -11.42 1.57 7.73
CA PHE A 95 -10.02 2.03 7.78
C PHE A 95 -9.13 1.06 8.56
N ALA A 96 -9.58 0.54 9.72
CA ALA A 96 -8.84 -0.43 10.51
C ALA A 96 -8.61 -1.74 9.71
N ASN A 97 -9.66 -2.27 9.07
CA ASN A 97 -9.57 -3.43 8.20
C ASN A 97 -8.53 -3.20 7.07
N SER A 98 -8.63 -2.06 6.39
CA SER A 98 -7.72 -1.69 5.30
C SER A 98 -6.27 -1.56 5.78
N ALA A 99 -6.04 -0.98 6.96
CA ALA A 99 -4.72 -0.86 7.56
C ALA A 99 -4.10 -2.24 7.86
N CYS A 100 -4.87 -3.18 8.40
CA CYS A 100 -4.43 -4.56 8.61
C CYS A 100 -4.06 -5.26 7.29
N MET A 101 -4.88 -5.07 6.24
CA MET A 101 -4.59 -5.61 4.92
C MET A 101 -3.30 -5.03 4.35
N ILE A 102 -3.12 -3.71 4.44
CA ILE A 102 -1.92 -3.05 3.92
C ILE A 102 -0.69 -3.48 4.72
N GLU A 103 -0.74 -3.57 6.04
CA GLU A 103 0.41 -4.05 6.82
C GLU A 103 0.81 -5.47 6.42
N ASN A 104 -0.15 -6.37 6.20
CA ASN A 104 0.14 -7.70 5.68
C ASN A 104 0.84 -7.65 4.30
N MET A 105 0.42 -6.74 3.40
CA MET A 105 1.11 -6.51 2.12
C MET A 105 2.56 -6.07 2.33
N LEU A 106 2.80 -5.12 3.25
CA LEU A 106 4.14 -4.59 3.53
C LEU A 106 5.06 -5.68 4.10
N LEU A 107 4.54 -6.52 5.00
CA LEU A 107 5.27 -7.65 5.56
C LEU A 107 5.56 -8.72 4.50
N ALA A 108 4.58 -9.07 3.67
CA ALA A 108 4.77 -10.02 2.58
C ALA A 108 5.80 -9.53 1.55
N ALA A 109 5.77 -8.24 1.19
CA ALA A 109 6.78 -7.63 0.33
C ALA A 109 8.18 -7.78 0.95
N THR A 110 8.31 -7.50 2.25
CA THR A 110 9.56 -7.64 3.00
C THR A 110 10.07 -9.08 2.98
N ASP A 111 9.19 -10.07 3.21
CA ASP A 111 9.55 -11.49 3.17
C ASP A 111 10.02 -11.95 1.78
N LEU A 112 9.50 -11.32 0.73
CA LEU A 112 9.90 -11.55 -0.66
C LEU A 112 11.16 -10.77 -1.07
N GLY A 113 11.79 -10.01 -0.15
CA GLY A 113 12.96 -9.18 -0.45
C GLY A 113 12.64 -7.88 -1.18
N LEU A 114 11.36 -7.50 -1.25
CA LEU A 114 10.90 -6.27 -1.89
C LEU A 114 10.80 -5.12 -0.89
N GLY A 115 11.00 -3.90 -1.39
CA GLY A 115 10.68 -2.67 -0.69
C GLY A 115 9.19 -2.36 -0.74
N SER A 116 8.71 -1.65 0.28
CA SER A 116 7.31 -1.25 0.35
C SER A 116 7.12 0.10 1.05
N LEU A 117 6.02 0.78 0.72
CA LEU A 117 5.62 2.05 1.34
C LEU A 117 4.11 2.08 1.53
N TYR A 118 3.64 2.45 2.73
CA TYR A 118 2.23 2.74 2.94
C TYR A 118 1.88 4.11 2.35
N VAL A 119 1.00 4.13 1.36
CA VAL A 119 0.52 5.34 0.67
C VAL A 119 -0.91 5.62 1.11
N CYS A 120 -1.08 6.62 1.99
CA CYS A 120 -2.39 6.96 2.56
C CYS A 120 -2.86 8.36 2.11
N GLY A 121 -2.06 9.40 2.33
CA GLY A 121 -2.45 10.80 2.15
C GLY A 121 -3.01 11.10 0.76
N ILE A 122 -2.23 10.81 -0.29
CA ILE A 122 -2.66 11.09 -1.67
C ILE A 122 -3.84 10.21 -2.11
N VAL A 123 -3.90 8.95 -1.67
CA VAL A 123 -5.05 8.07 -1.97
C VAL A 123 -6.33 8.63 -1.39
N ASN A 124 -6.29 9.13 -0.15
CA ASN A 124 -7.44 9.77 0.48
C ASN A 124 -7.81 11.11 -0.17
N ALA A 125 -6.84 11.92 -0.60
CA ALA A 125 -7.08 13.17 -1.31
C ALA A 125 -7.76 12.94 -2.67
N LEU A 126 -7.42 11.86 -3.35
CA LEU A 126 -7.99 11.48 -4.65
C LEU A 126 -9.26 10.61 -4.57
N ARG A 127 -9.63 10.11 -3.40
CA ARG A 127 -10.67 9.08 -3.26
C ARG A 127 -12.03 9.44 -3.87
N ASP A 128 -12.40 10.72 -3.85
CA ASP A 128 -13.67 11.22 -4.35
C ASP A 128 -13.60 11.68 -5.82
N LYS A 129 -12.42 11.61 -6.46
CA LYS A 129 -12.22 11.96 -7.87
C LYS A 129 -12.74 10.83 -8.76
N PRO A 130 -13.69 11.12 -9.67
CA PRO A 130 -14.22 10.10 -10.60
C PRO A 130 -13.12 9.45 -11.45
N GLU A 131 -12.14 10.25 -11.89
CA GLU A 131 -11.03 9.81 -12.74
C GLU A 131 -10.17 8.76 -12.03
N PHE A 132 -9.95 8.92 -10.71
CA PHE A 132 -9.18 7.95 -9.94
C PHE A 132 -9.94 6.64 -9.73
N ARG A 133 -11.25 6.71 -9.48
CA ARG A 133 -12.10 5.52 -9.40
C ARG A 133 -12.17 4.78 -10.72
N GLN A 134 -12.25 5.52 -11.84
CA GLN A 134 -12.23 4.96 -13.19
C GLN A 134 -10.90 4.29 -13.51
N LEU A 135 -9.77 4.93 -13.20
CA LEU A 135 -8.44 4.34 -13.35
C LEU A 135 -8.33 3.00 -12.63
N LEU A 136 -8.86 2.93 -11.41
CA LEU A 136 -8.87 1.73 -10.58
C LEU A 136 -9.97 0.73 -10.98
N GLN A 137 -10.83 1.04 -11.93
CA GLN A 137 -11.98 0.21 -12.32
C GLN A 137 -12.76 -0.29 -11.09
N LEU A 138 -13.03 0.62 -10.15
CA LEU A 138 -13.73 0.27 -8.92
C LEU A 138 -15.21 -0.02 -9.21
N PRO A 139 -15.80 -1.02 -8.55
CA PRO A 139 -17.25 -1.21 -8.58
C PRO A 139 -17.96 0.02 -8.02
N GLU A 140 -19.24 0.19 -8.42
CA GLU A 140 -20.07 1.27 -7.91
C GLU A 140 -20.13 1.25 -6.37
N GLY A 141 -20.05 2.42 -5.76
CA GLY A 141 -20.08 2.59 -4.31
C GLY A 141 -18.76 2.33 -3.59
N PHE A 142 -17.71 1.84 -4.28
CA PHE A 142 -16.40 1.68 -3.64
C PHE A 142 -15.53 2.94 -3.77
N VAL A 143 -14.81 3.25 -2.69
CA VAL A 143 -13.86 4.37 -2.64
C VAL A 143 -12.50 3.89 -2.11
N PRO A 144 -11.37 4.34 -2.70
CA PRO A 144 -10.04 3.97 -2.23
C PRO A 144 -9.71 4.66 -0.90
N VAL A 145 -9.04 3.95 0.02
CA VAL A 145 -8.73 4.46 1.36
C VAL A 145 -7.25 4.34 1.75
N GLY A 146 -6.49 3.57 1.02
CA GLY A 146 -5.06 3.42 1.22
C GLY A 146 -4.44 2.48 0.22
N ALA A 147 -3.11 2.47 0.14
CA ALA A 147 -2.39 1.60 -0.78
C ALA A 147 -1.02 1.20 -0.23
N ALA A 148 -0.45 0.14 -0.81
CA ALA A 148 0.95 -0.22 -0.70
C ALA A 148 1.65 0.04 -2.04
N ALA A 149 2.69 0.87 -2.07
CA ALA A 149 3.62 0.95 -3.17
C ALA A 149 4.69 -0.13 -2.99
N ILE A 150 4.97 -0.90 -4.04
CA ILE A 150 5.82 -2.11 -4.01
C ILE A 150 6.85 -2.03 -5.14
N GLY A 151 8.09 -2.43 -4.84
CA GLY A 151 9.16 -2.49 -5.82
C GLY A 151 10.47 -2.95 -5.22
N TYR A 152 11.53 -2.98 -6.01
CA TYR A 152 12.89 -3.23 -5.53
C TYR A 152 13.46 -1.91 -4.99
N ALA A 153 13.96 -1.94 -3.74
CA ALA A 153 14.57 -0.76 -3.15
C ALA A 153 15.98 -0.54 -3.70
N LYS A 154 16.34 0.68 -4.13
CA LYS A 154 17.66 0.99 -4.66
C LYS A 154 18.79 0.86 -3.63
N ASP A 155 18.49 1.02 -2.36
CA ASP A 155 19.43 0.86 -1.25
C ASP A 155 19.52 -0.59 -0.74
N GLY A 156 18.97 -1.54 -1.51
CA GLY A 156 19.04 -2.97 -1.26
C GLY A 156 17.82 -3.55 -0.54
N ALA A 157 17.78 -4.87 -0.47
CA ALA A 157 16.69 -5.61 0.16
C ALA A 157 16.47 -5.19 1.63
N PRO A 158 15.23 -5.29 2.13
CA PRO A 158 14.94 -5.00 3.53
C PRO A 158 15.82 -5.82 4.48
N SER A 159 16.44 -5.14 5.43
CA SER A 159 17.33 -5.74 6.43
C SER A 159 16.92 -5.28 7.83
N ARG A 160 17.29 -6.08 8.83
CA ARG A 160 17.01 -5.78 10.24
C ARG A 160 17.52 -4.37 10.60
N ARG A 161 16.71 -3.60 11.29
CA ARG A 161 17.01 -2.24 11.74
C ARG A 161 16.77 -2.07 13.24
N PRO A 162 17.41 -1.07 13.88
CA PRO A 162 17.08 -0.73 15.25
C PRO A 162 15.59 -0.35 15.38
N ILE A 163 14.92 -0.90 16.39
CA ILE A 163 13.53 -0.55 16.69
C ILE A 163 13.51 0.92 17.13
N PRO A 164 12.67 1.77 16.49
CA PRO A 164 12.57 3.17 16.91
C PRO A 164 11.97 3.23 18.32
N ASN A 165 12.80 3.54 19.31
CA ASN A 165 12.38 3.66 20.70
C ASN A 165 11.68 5.02 20.96
N LYS A 166 10.60 5.28 20.22
CA LYS A 166 9.88 6.57 20.26
C LYS A 166 8.46 6.48 20.81
N ILE A 167 7.98 5.29 21.09
CA ILE A 167 6.68 5.13 21.75
C ILE A 167 6.89 5.44 23.22
N SER A 168 6.27 6.52 23.68
CA SER A 168 6.59 7.15 24.94
C SER A 168 6.19 6.34 26.18
N GLN A 169 5.21 5.45 26.08
CA GLN A 169 4.77 4.70 27.25
C GLN A 169 4.22 3.31 26.88
N VAL A 170 4.90 2.28 27.37
CA VAL A 170 4.38 0.92 27.49
C VAL A 170 4.36 0.57 28.95
N LYS A 171 3.22 0.20 29.51
CA LYS A 171 3.06 -0.22 30.90
C LYS A 171 2.39 -1.59 30.93
N TYR A 172 2.98 -2.51 31.68
CA TYR A 172 2.37 -3.79 32.02
C TYR A 172 1.56 -3.59 33.30
N ILE A 173 0.28 -3.95 33.30
CA ILE A 173 -0.66 -3.78 34.41
C ILE A 173 -1.14 -5.15 34.86
#